data_a9b7a8f72edec85168e8351e4429612e
#
_entry.id   a9b7a8f72edec85168e8351e4429612e
#
_cell.length_a   1.000
_cell.length_b   1.000
_cell.length_c   1.000
_cell.angle_alpha   90.00
_cell.angle_beta   90.00
_cell.angle_gamma   90.00
#
_symmetry.space_group_name_H-M   'P 1'
#
loop_
_entity.id
_entity.type
_entity.pdbx_description
1 polymer ?
#
loop_
_entity_poly.entity_id
_entity_poly.type
_entity_poly.pdbx_seq_one_letter_code
_entity_poly.pdbx_strand_id
1 'polypeptide(L)'
;MIGRLSDFLACKILAGENLTNDERELYNYGFFMLTSHSLYFVLACLFGIIFKCLLQAIIFYITFQLIRRFAGGYHADTEAKCEFLSTVSIVGSLGIIKLSKVYDFHFALLCLALLFAAVIAVFAPLDTAEKPLTKKEFCCFRKVTLLLLLLLLIIITAAYYFKIYSLTAPCCISLILEGILTVAGKIKRTYQKKQLPRK
;
A
#
# COMPACT_ATOMS: atom_id res chain seq x y z
N MET A 1 18.37 -1.06 -6.17
CA MET A 1 19.22 -0.81 -4.97
C MET A 1 18.76 -1.67 -3.79
N ILE A 2 17.46 -1.77 -3.56
CA ILE A 2 16.85 -2.59 -2.51
C ILE A 2 17.19 -4.07 -2.68
N GLY A 3 17.12 -4.62 -3.91
CA GLY A 3 17.44 -6.01 -4.19
C GLY A 3 18.86 -6.42 -3.75
N ARG A 4 19.88 -5.61 -4.03
CA ARG A 4 21.25 -5.90 -3.59
C ARG A 4 21.42 -5.92 -2.08
N LEU A 5 20.69 -5.06 -1.37
CA LEU A 5 20.72 -5.02 0.09
C LEU A 5 20.00 -6.25 0.69
N SER A 6 18.86 -6.63 0.13
CA SER A 6 18.12 -7.81 0.56
C SER A 6 18.91 -9.10 0.31
N ASP A 7 19.56 -9.22 -0.86
CA ASP A 7 20.39 -10.38 -1.19
C ASP A 7 21.60 -10.51 -0.24
N PHE A 8 22.23 -9.38 0.08
CA PHE A 8 23.32 -9.35 1.06
C PHE A 8 22.87 -9.82 2.46
N LEU A 9 21.70 -9.33 2.92
CA LEU A 9 21.14 -9.72 4.22
C LEU A 9 20.71 -11.19 4.22
N ALA A 10 20.06 -11.65 3.16
CA ALA A 10 19.68 -13.05 3.01
C ALA A 10 20.90 -13.97 3.00
N CYS A 11 21.95 -13.67 2.22
CA CYS A 11 23.17 -14.43 2.20
C CYS A 11 23.84 -14.51 3.58
N LYS A 12 23.87 -13.40 4.33
CA LYS A 12 24.54 -13.36 5.63
C LYS A 12 23.78 -14.13 6.73
N ILE A 13 22.44 -14.11 6.68
CA ILE A 13 21.59 -14.76 7.69
C ILE A 13 21.43 -16.25 7.38
N LEU A 14 21.38 -16.62 6.11
CA LEU A 14 21.19 -18.00 5.66
C LEU A 14 22.53 -18.75 5.42
N ALA A 15 23.67 -18.11 5.67
CA ALA A 15 25.00 -18.68 5.52
C ALA A 15 25.28 -19.73 6.61
N GLY A 16 24.76 -20.91 6.50
CA GLY A 16 24.95 -22.02 7.45
C GLY A 16 23.72 -22.93 7.55
N GLU A 17 22.64 -22.61 6.89
CA GLU A 17 21.45 -23.45 6.86
C GLU A 17 21.42 -24.30 5.58
N ASN A 18 21.13 -25.60 5.74
CA ASN A 18 20.93 -26.53 4.61
C ASN A 18 19.49 -26.38 4.07
N LEU A 19 19.25 -25.30 3.35
CA LEU A 19 17.95 -25.00 2.75
C LEU A 19 17.87 -25.58 1.33
N THR A 20 16.69 -26.07 0.99
CA THR A 20 16.35 -26.43 -0.40
C THR A 20 16.29 -25.15 -1.27
N ASN A 21 16.38 -25.29 -2.59
CA ASN A 21 16.34 -24.14 -3.50
C ASN A 21 15.02 -23.37 -3.39
N ASP A 22 13.90 -24.08 -3.20
CA ASP A 22 12.56 -23.46 -3.07
C ASP A 22 12.43 -22.65 -1.76
N GLU A 23 12.96 -23.19 -0.66
CA GLU A 23 13.01 -22.46 0.62
C GLU A 23 13.88 -21.23 0.53
N ARG A 24 15.04 -21.32 -0.13
CA ARG A 24 15.96 -20.20 -0.34
C ARG A 24 15.29 -19.07 -1.15
N GLU A 25 14.55 -19.41 -2.20
CA GLU A 25 13.80 -18.44 -2.99
C GLU A 25 12.71 -17.75 -2.16
N LEU A 26 11.97 -18.52 -1.34
CA LEU A 26 10.96 -17.98 -0.43
C LEU A 26 11.54 -17.03 0.60
N TYR A 27 12.68 -17.39 1.22
CA TYR A 27 13.38 -16.52 2.17
C TYR A 27 13.91 -15.25 1.50
N ASN A 28 14.53 -15.34 0.32
CA ASN A 28 15.01 -14.18 -0.43
C ASN A 28 13.86 -13.21 -0.74
N TYR A 29 12.71 -13.73 -1.16
CA TYR A 29 11.52 -12.92 -1.37
C TYR A 29 11.02 -12.25 -0.06
N GLY A 30 11.01 -13.01 1.04
CA GLY A 30 10.65 -12.49 2.37
C GLY A 30 11.57 -11.35 2.83
N PHE A 31 12.89 -11.52 2.67
CA PHE A 31 13.87 -10.47 2.98
C PHE A 31 13.75 -9.25 2.08
N PHE A 32 13.49 -9.44 0.79
CA PHE A 32 13.23 -8.34 -0.13
C PHE A 32 12.01 -7.51 0.31
N MET A 33 10.91 -8.17 0.65
CA MET A 33 9.70 -7.51 1.14
C MET A 33 9.94 -6.76 2.46
N LEU A 34 10.61 -7.40 3.42
CA LEU A 34 10.93 -6.80 4.71
C LEU A 34 11.83 -5.57 4.55
N THR A 35 12.89 -5.69 3.76
CA THR A 35 13.82 -4.58 3.50
C THR A 35 13.12 -3.41 2.80
N SER A 36 12.29 -3.71 1.80
CA SER A 36 11.51 -2.70 1.09
C SER A 36 10.55 -1.95 2.02
N HIS A 37 9.78 -2.67 2.82
CA HIS A 37 8.85 -2.05 3.76
C HIS A 37 9.54 -1.23 4.84
N SER A 38 10.66 -1.74 5.37
CA SER A 38 11.46 -1.00 6.36
C SER A 38 12.02 0.29 5.78
N LEU A 39 12.55 0.24 4.55
CA LEU A 39 13.09 1.43 3.89
C LEU A 39 12.02 2.49 3.63
N TYR A 40 10.85 2.10 3.12
CA TYR A 40 9.75 3.03 2.89
C TYR A 40 9.16 3.59 4.18
N PHE A 41 9.16 2.81 5.27
CA PHE A 41 8.78 3.30 6.59
C PHE A 41 9.74 4.38 7.08
N VAL A 42 11.05 4.13 7.00
CA VAL A 42 12.08 5.12 7.35
C VAL A 42 11.94 6.38 6.49
N LEU A 43 11.70 6.21 5.17
CA LEU A 43 11.47 7.32 4.25
C LEU A 43 10.22 8.14 4.67
N ALA A 44 9.12 7.49 5.01
CA ALA A 44 7.92 8.16 5.49
C ALA A 44 8.18 8.94 6.79
N CYS A 45 8.95 8.36 7.73
CA CYS A 45 9.35 9.04 8.96
C CYS A 45 10.24 10.26 8.69
N LEU A 46 11.24 10.15 7.82
CA LEU A 46 12.13 11.24 7.44
C LEU A 46 11.35 12.43 6.85
N PHE A 47 10.50 12.17 5.87
CA PHE A 47 9.64 13.22 5.29
C PHE A 47 8.59 13.71 6.30
N GLY A 48 8.10 12.85 7.18
CA GLY A 48 7.23 13.22 8.29
C GLY A 48 7.88 14.24 9.24
N ILE A 49 9.17 14.08 9.52
CA ILE A 49 9.96 15.05 10.32
C ILE A 49 10.13 16.37 9.54
N ILE A 50 10.55 16.30 8.27
CA ILE A 50 10.75 17.49 7.41
C ILE A 50 9.46 18.31 7.30
N PHE A 51 8.32 17.66 7.12
CA PHE A 51 7.00 18.31 7.00
C PHE A 51 6.36 18.64 8.35
N LYS A 52 7.01 18.31 9.48
CA LYS A 52 6.49 18.48 10.85
C LYS A 52 5.15 17.75 11.07
N CYS A 53 5.04 16.54 10.52
CA CYS A 53 3.84 15.69 10.61
C CYS A 53 4.20 14.20 10.83
N LEU A 54 5.19 13.91 11.69
CA LEU A 54 5.71 12.56 11.92
C LEU A 54 4.61 11.57 12.33
N LEU A 55 3.76 11.92 13.32
CA LEU A 55 2.68 11.05 13.77
C LEU A 55 1.72 10.70 12.63
N GLN A 56 1.34 11.71 11.83
CA GLN A 56 0.46 11.51 10.67
C GLN A 56 1.12 10.66 9.58
N ALA A 57 2.44 10.78 9.40
CA ALA A 57 3.21 9.96 8.46
C ALA A 57 3.19 8.48 8.88
N ILE A 58 3.36 8.20 10.17
CA ILE A 58 3.30 6.84 10.72
C ILE A 58 1.88 6.26 10.53
N ILE A 59 0.83 7.02 10.91
CA ILE A 59 -0.56 6.60 10.74
C ILE A 59 -0.88 6.32 9.27
N PHE A 60 -0.50 7.24 8.36
CA PHE A 60 -0.68 7.07 6.92
C PHE A 60 -0.01 5.79 6.43
N TYR A 61 1.27 5.59 6.76
CA TYR A 61 2.02 4.45 6.26
C TYR A 61 1.45 3.11 6.75
N ILE A 62 1.15 3.00 8.05
CA ILE A 62 0.57 1.78 8.62
C ILE A 62 -0.79 1.49 8.00
N THR A 63 -1.68 2.49 7.92
CA THR A 63 -3.02 2.34 7.34
C THR A 63 -2.95 1.92 5.88
N PHE A 64 -2.09 2.57 5.09
CA PHE A 64 -1.89 2.25 3.69
C PHE A 64 -1.38 0.82 3.49
N GLN A 65 -0.36 0.39 4.25
CA GLN A 65 0.20 -0.95 4.14
C GLN A 65 -0.76 -2.04 4.56
N LEU A 66 -1.58 -1.80 5.60
CA LEU A 66 -2.60 -2.75 6.03
C LEU A 66 -3.61 -3.05 4.91
N ILE A 67 -4.13 -2.00 4.26
CA ILE A 67 -5.10 -2.19 3.17
C ILE A 67 -4.42 -2.79 1.95
N ARG A 68 -3.27 -2.25 1.56
CA ARG A 68 -2.48 -2.66 0.41
C ARG A 68 -2.18 -4.14 0.39
N ARG A 69 -1.87 -4.71 1.56
CA ARG A 69 -1.54 -6.12 1.72
C ARG A 69 -2.66 -7.05 1.26
N PHE A 70 -3.91 -6.69 1.48
CA PHE A 70 -5.08 -7.53 1.18
C PHE A 70 -5.84 -7.08 -0.06
N ALA A 71 -5.86 -5.77 -0.34
CA ALA A 71 -6.53 -5.23 -1.52
C ALA A 71 -5.76 -5.49 -2.82
N GLY A 72 -4.43 -5.60 -2.74
CA GLY A 72 -3.56 -5.63 -3.92
C GLY A 72 -3.47 -4.26 -4.58
N GLY A 73 -3.20 -4.19 -5.87
CA GLY A 73 -3.18 -2.92 -6.61
C GLY A 73 -2.14 -2.90 -7.72
N TYR A 74 -1.77 -1.71 -8.16
CA TYR A 74 -0.80 -1.53 -9.24
C TYR A 74 0.61 -1.96 -8.82
N HIS A 75 1.27 -2.76 -9.67
CA HIS A 75 2.69 -3.05 -9.62
C HIS A 75 3.36 -2.57 -10.92
N ALA A 76 4.49 -1.87 -10.79
CA ALA A 76 5.26 -1.42 -11.94
C ALA A 76 6.00 -2.60 -12.60
N ASP A 77 6.36 -2.45 -13.88
CA ASP A 77 7.03 -3.51 -14.65
C ASP A 77 8.53 -3.64 -14.31
N THR A 78 9.10 -2.66 -13.62
CA THR A 78 10.50 -2.67 -13.18
C THR A 78 10.62 -2.20 -11.74
N GLU A 79 11.60 -2.74 -11.00
CA GLU A 79 11.89 -2.34 -9.61
C GLU A 79 12.11 -0.83 -9.48
N ALA A 80 12.90 -0.22 -10.38
CA ALA A 80 13.19 1.22 -10.34
C ALA A 80 11.94 2.08 -10.50
N LYS A 81 11.00 1.69 -11.38
CA LYS A 81 9.70 2.39 -11.51
C LYS A 81 8.84 2.21 -10.28
N CYS A 82 8.87 1.03 -9.65
CA CYS A 82 8.14 0.77 -8.41
C CYS A 82 8.71 1.61 -7.25
N GLU A 83 10.03 1.65 -7.10
CA GLU A 83 10.72 2.47 -6.09
C GLU A 83 10.39 3.96 -6.26
N PHE A 84 10.47 4.47 -7.49
CA PHE A 84 10.15 5.87 -7.79
C PHE A 84 8.69 6.20 -7.49
N LEU A 85 7.75 5.37 -7.97
CA LEU A 85 6.32 5.58 -7.75
C LEU A 85 5.96 5.55 -6.26
N SER A 86 6.52 4.60 -5.50
CA SER A 86 6.31 4.50 -4.06
C SER A 86 6.83 5.73 -3.33
N THR A 87 8.02 6.21 -3.68
CA THR A 87 8.62 7.42 -3.09
C THR A 87 7.75 8.65 -3.38
N VAL A 88 7.37 8.86 -4.64
CA VAL A 88 6.51 9.99 -5.05
C VAL A 88 5.16 9.93 -4.36
N SER A 89 4.58 8.73 -4.24
CA SER A 89 3.29 8.54 -3.54
C SER A 89 3.38 8.89 -2.06
N ILE A 90 4.44 8.48 -1.36
CA ILE A 90 4.65 8.81 0.05
C ILE A 90 4.83 10.30 0.24
N VAL A 91 5.76 10.92 -0.50
CA VAL A 91 6.06 12.34 -0.39
C VAL A 91 4.86 13.21 -0.74
N GLY A 92 4.16 12.88 -1.83
CA GLY A 92 2.94 13.56 -2.27
C GLY A 92 1.82 13.47 -1.23
N SER A 93 1.59 12.28 -0.66
CA SER A 93 0.59 12.07 0.39
C SER A 93 0.90 12.90 1.64
N LEU A 94 2.16 12.92 2.10
CA LEU A 94 2.58 13.72 3.25
C LEU A 94 2.48 15.23 2.96
N GLY A 95 2.74 15.66 1.72
CA GLY A 95 2.50 17.02 1.27
C GLY A 95 1.02 17.42 1.40
N ILE A 96 0.11 16.56 0.96
CA ILE A 96 -1.35 16.79 1.08
C ILE A 96 -1.77 16.80 2.56
N ILE A 97 -1.23 15.89 3.40
CA ILE A 97 -1.47 15.89 4.85
C ILE A 97 -1.04 17.22 5.48
N LYS A 98 0.12 17.74 5.10
CA LYS A 98 0.58 19.04 5.57
C LYS A 98 -0.35 20.18 5.11
N LEU A 99 -0.75 20.18 3.84
CA LEU A 99 -1.68 21.17 3.29
C LEU A 99 -3.04 21.15 4.00
N SER A 100 -3.56 19.98 4.37
CA SER A 100 -4.81 19.84 5.08
C SER A 100 -4.81 20.47 6.49
N LYS A 101 -3.63 20.69 7.07
CA LYS A 101 -3.49 21.44 8.33
C LYS A 101 -3.57 22.96 8.14
N VAL A 102 -3.25 23.45 6.94
CA VAL A 102 -3.22 24.88 6.61
C VAL A 102 -4.58 25.31 6.03
N TYR A 103 -5.13 24.47 5.15
CA TYR A 103 -6.39 24.69 4.47
C TYR A 103 -7.41 23.69 4.96
N ASP A 104 -8.56 24.15 5.46
CA ASP A 104 -9.62 23.28 5.98
C ASP A 104 -10.41 22.62 4.86
N PHE A 105 -9.88 21.53 4.28
CA PHE A 105 -10.57 20.70 3.28
C PHE A 105 -10.84 19.26 3.76
N HIS A 106 -10.92 19.07 5.08
CA HIS A 106 -11.14 17.76 5.68
C HIS A 106 -12.45 17.10 5.24
N PHE A 107 -13.49 17.88 4.99
CA PHE A 107 -14.76 17.36 4.45
C PHE A 107 -14.59 16.79 3.03
N ALA A 108 -13.86 17.48 2.15
CA ALA A 108 -13.57 16.99 0.81
C ALA A 108 -12.74 15.69 0.84
N LEU A 109 -11.75 15.61 1.75
CA LEU A 109 -10.99 14.38 1.94
C LEU A 109 -11.88 13.22 2.40
N LEU A 110 -12.83 13.47 3.31
CA LEU A 110 -13.78 12.46 3.76
C LEU A 110 -14.64 11.94 2.60
N CYS A 111 -15.23 12.86 1.81
CA CYS A 111 -16.04 12.46 0.66
C CYS A 111 -15.25 11.65 -0.36
N LEU A 112 -14.02 12.07 -0.68
CA LEU A 112 -13.14 11.32 -1.57
C LEU A 112 -12.75 9.96 -0.99
N ALA A 113 -12.45 9.86 0.30
CA ALA A 113 -12.13 8.60 0.95
C ALA A 113 -13.30 7.62 0.90
N LEU A 114 -14.54 8.08 1.10
CA LEU A 114 -15.75 7.25 0.96
C LEU A 114 -15.92 6.74 -0.48
N LEU A 115 -15.70 7.60 -1.48
CA LEU A 115 -15.75 7.23 -2.89
C LEU A 115 -14.71 6.14 -3.22
N PHE A 116 -13.45 6.35 -2.83
CA PHE A 116 -12.40 5.39 -3.10
C PHE A 116 -12.51 4.11 -2.27
N ALA A 117 -13.06 4.17 -1.07
CA ALA A 117 -13.41 2.97 -0.29
C ALA A 117 -14.45 2.11 -1.04
N ALA A 118 -15.47 2.71 -1.66
CA ALA A 118 -16.42 2.00 -2.51
C ALA A 118 -15.73 1.37 -3.74
N VAL A 119 -14.79 2.09 -4.37
CA VAL A 119 -13.98 1.56 -5.48
C VAL A 119 -13.16 0.33 -5.04
N ILE A 120 -12.48 0.41 -3.89
CA ILE A 120 -11.72 -0.72 -3.34
C ILE A 120 -12.67 -1.89 -3.04
N ALA A 121 -13.81 -1.65 -2.40
CA ALA A 121 -14.79 -2.70 -2.08
C ALA A 121 -15.31 -3.44 -3.32
N VAL A 122 -15.43 -2.77 -4.46
CA VAL A 122 -15.90 -3.37 -5.72
C VAL A 122 -14.79 -4.17 -6.41
N PHE A 123 -13.57 -3.62 -6.47
CA PHE A 123 -12.49 -4.17 -7.30
C PHE A 123 -11.48 -5.04 -6.55
N ALA A 124 -11.31 -4.85 -5.25
CA ALA A 124 -10.37 -5.66 -4.47
C ALA A 124 -10.96 -7.06 -4.11
N PRO A 125 -10.09 -8.08 -3.96
CA PRO A 125 -8.65 -8.05 -4.15
C PRO A 125 -8.27 -8.10 -5.62
N LEU A 126 -7.19 -7.38 -5.97
CA LEU A 126 -6.60 -7.47 -7.30
C LEU A 126 -5.54 -8.56 -7.31
N ASP A 127 -5.77 -9.52 -8.16
CA ASP A 127 -4.86 -10.60 -8.48
C ASP A 127 -3.80 -10.11 -9.50
N THR A 128 -2.54 -10.45 -9.32
CA THR A 128 -1.46 -10.10 -10.25
C THR A 128 -1.11 -11.27 -11.14
N ALA A 129 -0.54 -11.00 -12.33
CA ALA A 129 -0.10 -12.06 -13.24
C ALA A 129 1.03 -12.91 -12.64
N GLU A 130 1.86 -12.29 -11.77
CA GLU A 130 3.00 -12.90 -11.10
C GLU A 130 2.59 -13.79 -9.91
N LYS A 131 1.46 -13.49 -9.27
CA LYS A 131 0.91 -14.29 -8.17
C LYS A 131 -0.60 -14.44 -8.33
N PRO A 132 -1.06 -15.43 -9.13
CA PRO A 132 -2.47 -15.73 -9.25
C PRO A 132 -3.02 -16.25 -7.92
N LEU A 133 -4.11 -15.64 -7.44
CA LEU A 133 -4.78 -16.06 -6.21
C LEU A 133 -5.65 -17.29 -6.45
N THR A 134 -5.58 -18.27 -5.57
CA THR A 134 -6.53 -19.38 -5.57
C THR A 134 -7.93 -18.86 -5.18
N LYS A 135 -8.98 -19.60 -5.54
CA LYS A 135 -10.37 -19.21 -5.18
C LYS A 135 -10.56 -19.04 -3.67
N LYS A 136 -9.88 -19.85 -2.85
CA LYS A 136 -9.93 -19.77 -1.38
C LYS A 136 -9.24 -18.51 -0.87
N GLU A 137 -8.04 -18.22 -1.37
CA GLU A 137 -7.27 -17.01 -1.02
C GLU A 137 -8.01 -15.74 -1.43
N PHE A 138 -8.58 -15.72 -2.63
CA PHE A 138 -9.39 -14.60 -3.12
C PHE A 138 -10.57 -14.31 -2.17
N CYS A 139 -11.33 -15.35 -1.77
CA CYS A 139 -12.46 -15.20 -0.85
C CYS A 139 -12.00 -14.70 0.54
N CYS A 140 -10.89 -15.22 1.05
CA CYS A 140 -10.32 -14.80 2.33
C CYS A 140 -9.87 -13.34 2.27
N PHE A 141 -9.05 -12.96 1.28
CA PHE A 141 -8.55 -11.59 1.13
C PHE A 141 -9.68 -10.59 0.93
N ARG A 142 -10.72 -10.95 0.16
CA ARG A 142 -11.91 -10.11 -0.01
C ARG A 142 -12.61 -9.83 1.33
N LYS A 143 -12.84 -10.85 2.15
CA LYS A 143 -13.47 -10.70 3.46
C LYS A 143 -12.64 -9.81 4.37
N VAL A 144 -11.33 -10.04 4.43
CA VAL A 144 -10.40 -9.24 5.24
C VAL A 144 -10.35 -7.78 4.76
N THR A 145 -10.29 -7.55 3.45
CA THR A 145 -10.30 -6.19 2.88
C THR A 145 -11.59 -5.45 3.25
N LEU A 146 -12.75 -6.08 3.09
CA LEU A 146 -14.03 -5.47 3.44
C LEU A 146 -14.15 -5.16 4.93
N LEU A 147 -13.67 -6.06 5.80
CA LEU A 147 -13.63 -5.83 7.25
C LEU A 147 -12.72 -4.66 7.60
N LEU A 148 -11.51 -4.61 7.02
CA LEU A 148 -10.56 -3.50 7.24
C LEU A 148 -11.14 -2.17 6.75
N LEU A 149 -11.79 -2.15 5.58
CA LEU A 149 -12.46 -0.95 5.07
C LEU A 149 -13.55 -0.48 6.01
N LEU A 150 -14.40 -1.39 6.50
CA LEU A 150 -15.46 -1.05 7.45
C LEU A 150 -14.89 -0.45 8.74
N LEU A 151 -13.89 -1.09 9.33
CA LEU A 151 -13.21 -0.59 10.54
C LEU A 151 -12.61 0.80 10.32
N LEU A 152 -11.91 0.99 9.19
CA LEU A 152 -11.31 2.28 8.86
C LEU A 152 -12.35 3.37 8.63
N LEU A 153 -13.46 3.07 7.94
CA LEU A 153 -14.54 4.03 7.74
C LEU A 153 -15.17 4.45 9.08
N ILE A 154 -15.34 3.50 10.02
CA ILE A 154 -15.82 3.82 11.37
C ILE A 154 -14.82 4.74 12.08
N ILE A 155 -13.52 4.42 12.03
CA ILE A 155 -12.45 5.24 12.65
C ILE A 155 -12.42 6.64 12.02
N ILE A 156 -12.47 6.75 10.70
CA ILE A 156 -12.41 8.03 9.98
C ILE A 156 -13.63 8.90 10.30
N THR A 157 -14.83 8.32 10.26
CA THR A 157 -16.06 9.07 10.55
C THR A 157 -16.13 9.52 12.01
N ALA A 158 -15.75 8.65 12.95
CA ALA A 158 -15.64 9.01 14.36
C ALA A 158 -14.58 10.11 14.59
N ALA A 159 -13.38 9.94 14.04
CA ALA A 159 -12.32 10.94 14.15
C ALA A 159 -12.72 12.29 13.53
N TYR A 160 -13.45 12.29 12.42
CA TYR A 160 -13.98 13.48 11.81
C TYR A 160 -15.03 14.17 12.72
N TYR A 161 -15.96 13.38 13.28
CA TYR A 161 -16.98 13.88 14.20
C TYR A 161 -16.38 14.55 15.44
N PHE A 162 -15.34 13.93 16.03
CA PHE A 162 -14.61 14.49 17.17
C PHE A 162 -13.55 15.53 16.79
N LYS A 163 -13.48 15.94 15.52
CA LYS A 163 -12.51 16.93 14.98
C LYS A 163 -11.03 16.54 15.22
N ILE A 164 -10.73 15.23 15.29
CA ILE A 164 -9.36 14.70 15.41
C ILE A 164 -8.75 14.62 14.00
N TYR A 165 -8.51 15.77 13.38
CA TYR A 165 -8.00 15.87 12.01
C TYR A 165 -6.61 15.26 11.82
N SER A 166 -5.83 15.18 12.90
CA SER A 166 -4.53 14.48 12.90
C SER A 166 -4.64 12.99 12.61
N LEU A 167 -5.80 12.37 12.85
CA LEU A 167 -6.10 10.99 12.51
C LEU A 167 -6.91 10.88 11.21
N THR A 168 -7.88 11.77 11.02
CA THR A 168 -8.77 11.76 9.85
C THR A 168 -8.00 11.90 8.54
N ALA A 169 -7.16 12.94 8.41
CA ALA A 169 -6.46 13.24 7.15
C ALA A 169 -5.55 12.11 6.66
N PRO A 170 -4.64 11.52 7.48
CA PRO A 170 -3.78 10.44 7.01
C PRO A 170 -4.56 9.17 6.64
N CYS A 171 -5.62 8.83 7.38
CA CYS A 171 -6.46 7.67 7.05
C CYS A 171 -7.25 7.89 5.75
N CYS A 172 -7.81 9.08 5.53
CA CYS A 172 -8.49 9.43 4.27
C CYS A 172 -7.53 9.33 3.08
N ILE A 173 -6.34 9.92 3.20
CA ILE A 173 -5.35 9.94 2.12
C ILE A 173 -4.83 8.55 1.80
N SER A 174 -4.68 7.65 2.80
CA SER A 174 -4.31 6.26 2.56
C SER A 174 -5.37 5.50 1.76
N LEU A 175 -6.67 5.71 2.03
CA LEU A 175 -7.77 5.13 1.25
C LEU A 175 -7.81 5.67 -0.18
N ILE A 176 -7.64 6.98 -0.34
CA ILE A 176 -7.63 7.63 -1.66
C ILE A 176 -6.48 7.08 -2.50
N LEU A 177 -5.27 7.02 -1.94
CA LEU A 177 -4.09 6.50 -2.64
C LEU A 177 -4.31 5.03 -3.04
N GLU A 178 -4.76 4.19 -2.12
CA GLU A 178 -5.02 2.77 -2.42
C GLU A 178 -6.10 2.60 -3.47
N GLY A 179 -7.16 3.39 -3.42
CA GLY A 179 -8.20 3.38 -4.45
C GLY A 179 -7.68 3.75 -5.83
N ILE A 180 -6.83 4.77 -5.94
CA ILE A 180 -6.15 5.14 -7.20
C ILE A 180 -5.30 3.98 -7.71
N LEU A 181 -4.50 3.36 -6.83
CA LEU A 181 -3.64 2.22 -7.21
C LEU A 181 -4.47 0.97 -7.58
N THR A 182 -5.62 0.77 -6.96
CA THR A 182 -6.58 -0.29 -7.33
C THR A 182 -7.12 -0.08 -8.73
N VAL A 183 -7.55 1.14 -9.08
CA VAL A 183 -8.02 1.47 -10.44
C VAL A 183 -6.89 1.29 -11.46
N ALA A 184 -5.71 1.83 -11.19
CA ALA A 184 -4.55 1.70 -12.07
C ALA A 184 -4.16 0.23 -12.30
N GLY A 185 -4.16 -0.59 -11.25
CA GLY A 185 -3.92 -2.04 -11.33
C GLY A 185 -4.98 -2.77 -12.19
N LYS A 186 -6.26 -2.41 -12.02
CA LYS A 186 -7.36 -2.97 -12.83
C LYS A 186 -7.21 -2.63 -14.31
N ILE A 187 -6.86 -1.38 -14.62
CA ILE A 187 -6.62 -0.94 -16.00
C ILE A 187 -5.47 -1.74 -16.60
N LYS A 188 -4.31 -1.79 -15.94
CA LYS A 188 -3.14 -2.54 -16.40
C LYS A 188 -3.49 -4.00 -16.70
N ARG A 189 -4.19 -4.67 -15.78
CA ARG A 189 -4.59 -6.07 -15.96
C ARG A 189 -5.53 -6.26 -17.16
N THR A 190 -6.44 -5.32 -17.38
CA THR A 190 -7.35 -5.38 -18.52
C THR A 190 -6.61 -5.26 -19.85
N TYR A 191 -5.59 -4.39 -19.91
CA TYR A 191 -4.71 -4.28 -21.09
C TYR A 191 -3.88 -5.53 -21.33
N GLN A 192 -3.27 -6.10 -20.29
CA GLN A 192 -2.49 -7.34 -20.39
C GLN A 192 -3.35 -8.52 -20.90
N LYS A 193 -4.58 -8.66 -20.41
CA LYS A 193 -5.52 -9.70 -20.88
C LYS A 193 -5.92 -9.55 -22.36
N LYS A 194 -5.94 -8.31 -22.89
CA LYS A 194 -6.26 -8.06 -24.30
C LYS A 194 -5.09 -8.41 -25.24
N GLN A 195 -3.85 -8.36 -24.74
CA GLN A 195 -2.65 -8.65 -25.52
C GLN A 195 -2.31 -10.15 -25.57
N LEU A 196 -2.81 -10.95 -24.64
CA LEU A 196 -2.66 -12.41 -24.70
C LEU A 196 -3.61 -12.97 -25.77
N PRO A 197 -3.09 -13.67 -26.81
CA PRO A 197 -3.94 -14.31 -27.83
C PRO A 197 -4.88 -15.28 -27.13
N ARG A 198 -6.16 -15.21 -27.50
CA ARG A 198 -7.16 -16.21 -27.08
C ARG A 198 -6.72 -17.57 -27.63
N LYS A 199 -6.17 -18.42 -26.76
CA LYS A 199 -6.00 -19.86 -27.07
C LYS A 199 -7.34 -20.55 -26.98
#